data_6d80556f512bf3bf39abd7143a2479d1
#
_entry.id   6d80556f512bf3bf39abd7143a2479d1
#
_cell.length_a   1.000
_cell.length_b   1.000
_cell.length_c   1.000
_cell.angle_alpha   90.00
_cell.angle_beta   90.00
_cell.angle_gamma   90.00
#
_symmetry.space_group_name_H-M   'P 1'
#
loop_
_entity.id
_entity.type
_entity.pdbx_description
1 polymer ?
#
loop_
_entity_poly.entity_id
_entity_poly.type
_entity_poly.pdbx_seq_one_letter_code
_entity_poly.pdbx_strand_id
1 'polypeptide(L)'
;MRKHPYTLLLERKRTWTPVQPTKGEIKEGAEETIKRALAIRHMELPVGEFITQGLERTVPSAARILLESNVKDEIKHDLALGYIVDAHGADSQSESEALRLRDAWIEHPDHTITKALVAERAIFFVLLPFFRFNGCAALRTVSADISRDEQIHVGCNSLVCHELGLSPSPSLDK
;
A
#
# COMPACT_ATOMS: atom_id res chain seq x y z
N MET A 1 15.12 -25.85 -14.55
CA MET A 1 15.71 -24.54 -14.15
C MET A 1 14.78 -23.91 -13.11
N ARG A 2 15.28 -23.48 -11.95
CA ARG A 2 14.44 -22.77 -10.96
C ARG A 2 14.08 -21.38 -11.50
N LYS A 3 12.80 -21.01 -11.43
CA LYS A 3 12.34 -19.67 -11.80
C LYS A 3 12.92 -18.63 -10.85
N HIS A 4 13.18 -17.42 -11.36
CA HIS A 4 13.65 -16.30 -10.54
C HIS A 4 12.57 -15.90 -9.52
N PRO A 5 12.91 -15.48 -8.28
CA PRO A 5 11.92 -15.10 -7.26
C PRO A 5 10.93 -14.02 -7.74
N TYR A 6 11.37 -12.98 -8.44
CA TYR A 6 10.48 -11.95 -8.99
C TYR A 6 9.49 -12.50 -10.02
N THR A 7 9.90 -13.48 -10.84
CA THR A 7 8.97 -14.16 -11.76
C THR A 7 7.90 -14.93 -11.01
N LEU A 8 8.28 -15.61 -9.92
CA LEU A 8 7.31 -16.32 -9.08
C LEU A 8 6.30 -15.38 -8.41
N LEU A 9 6.74 -14.20 -7.98
CA LEU A 9 5.84 -13.19 -7.42
C LEU A 9 4.91 -12.63 -8.51
N LEU A 10 5.43 -12.31 -9.69
CA LEU A 10 4.64 -11.80 -10.81
C LEU A 10 3.54 -12.79 -11.23
N GLU A 11 3.84 -14.08 -11.26
CA GLU A 11 2.86 -15.14 -11.60
C GLU A 11 1.72 -15.28 -10.56
N ARG A 12 1.89 -14.74 -9.36
CA ARG A 12 0.86 -14.74 -8.31
C ARG A 12 -0.09 -13.55 -8.39
N LYS A 13 0.26 -12.52 -9.16
CA LYS A 13 -0.62 -11.35 -9.31
C LYS A 13 -1.96 -11.75 -9.89
N ARG A 14 -3.01 -11.10 -9.40
CA ARG A 14 -4.38 -11.31 -9.86
C ARG A 14 -4.95 -9.99 -10.37
N THR A 15 -5.77 -10.08 -11.39
CA THR A 15 -6.48 -8.91 -11.89
C THR A 15 -7.76 -8.73 -11.09
N TRP A 16 -8.01 -7.52 -10.63
CA TRP A 16 -9.26 -7.07 -10.05
C TRP A 16 -9.50 -5.61 -10.41
N THR A 17 -10.73 -5.14 -10.30
CA THR A 17 -11.13 -3.79 -10.67
C THR A 17 -11.83 -3.15 -9.48
N PRO A 18 -11.46 -1.90 -9.08
CA PRO A 18 -12.20 -1.14 -8.10
C PRO A 18 -13.65 -0.97 -8.50
N VAL A 19 -14.56 -1.20 -7.57
CA VAL A 19 -16.01 -1.04 -7.77
C VAL A 19 -16.54 -0.07 -6.74
N GLN A 20 -17.31 0.92 -7.18
CA GLN A 20 -17.94 1.87 -6.27
C GLN A 20 -19.00 1.14 -5.42
N PRO A 21 -18.84 1.06 -4.10
CA PRO A 21 -19.76 0.35 -3.24
C PRO A 21 -21.00 1.18 -2.97
N THR A 22 -22.10 0.50 -2.67
CA THR A 22 -23.17 1.11 -1.91
C THR A 22 -22.77 1.19 -0.44
N LYS A 23 -23.26 2.19 0.29
CA LYS A 23 -23.04 2.32 1.73
C LYS A 23 -23.54 1.03 2.43
N GLY A 24 -22.64 0.32 3.10
CA GLY A 24 -22.96 -0.89 3.85
C GLY A 24 -22.76 -0.67 5.35
N GLU A 25 -23.20 -1.64 6.15
CA GLU A 25 -23.02 -1.59 7.60
C GLU A 25 -21.57 -1.87 8.00
N ILE A 26 -20.99 -0.96 8.75
CA ILE A 26 -19.73 -1.12 9.45
C ILE A 26 -20.03 -1.78 10.81
N LYS A 27 -19.09 -2.51 11.37
CA LYS A 27 -19.22 -3.09 12.70
C LYS A 27 -19.53 -2.00 13.72
N GLU A 28 -20.51 -2.23 14.57
CA GLU A 28 -20.94 -1.31 15.61
C GLU A 28 -19.75 -0.77 16.44
N GLY A 29 -19.69 0.53 16.60
CA GLY A 29 -18.64 1.24 17.32
C GLY A 29 -17.32 1.39 16.56
N ALA A 30 -17.20 0.91 15.32
CA ALA A 30 -15.98 1.02 14.52
C ALA A 30 -16.02 2.17 13.49
N GLU A 31 -17.15 2.83 13.27
CA GLU A 31 -17.38 3.79 12.19
C GLU A 31 -16.36 4.93 12.20
N GLU A 32 -16.18 5.58 13.35
CA GLU A 32 -15.26 6.71 13.47
C GLU A 32 -13.79 6.27 13.32
N THR A 33 -13.44 5.10 13.85
CA THR A 33 -12.07 4.57 13.73
C THR A 33 -11.78 4.20 12.27
N ILE A 34 -12.76 3.66 11.53
CA ILE A 34 -12.61 3.37 10.10
C ILE A 34 -12.41 4.65 9.30
N LYS A 35 -13.19 5.70 9.53
CA LYS A 35 -13.02 6.99 8.85
C LYS A 35 -11.62 7.56 9.06
N ARG A 36 -11.10 7.49 10.29
CA ARG A 36 -9.73 7.89 10.62
C ARG A 36 -8.69 7.04 9.90
N ALA A 37 -8.84 5.73 9.95
CA ALA A 37 -7.90 4.80 9.32
C ALA A 37 -7.88 4.91 7.78
N LEU A 38 -8.99 5.27 7.15
CA LEU A 38 -9.07 5.47 5.70
C LEU A 38 -8.20 6.64 5.20
N ALA A 39 -7.81 7.58 6.07
CA ALA A 39 -6.88 8.65 5.72
C ALA A 39 -5.51 8.12 5.23
N ILE A 40 -5.16 6.86 5.56
CA ILE A 40 -3.92 6.23 5.08
C ILE A 40 -3.85 6.10 3.56
N ARG A 41 -4.99 6.15 2.85
CA ARG A 41 -5.02 6.16 1.38
C ARG A 41 -4.11 7.22 0.77
N HIS A 42 -3.84 8.31 1.50
CA HIS A 42 -2.88 9.32 1.07
C HIS A 42 -1.44 8.83 0.93
N MET A 43 -1.13 7.61 1.38
CA MET A 43 0.18 6.98 1.21
C MET A 43 0.28 6.09 -0.04
N GLU A 44 -0.83 5.68 -0.65
CA GLU A 44 -0.83 4.77 -1.81
C GLU A 44 -0.07 5.37 -3.01
N LEU A 45 -0.47 6.56 -3.47
CA LEU A 45 0.21 7.23 -4.58
C LEU A 45 1.68 7.56 -4.30
N PRO A 46 2.07 8.12 -3.12
CA PRO A 46 3.47 8.29 -2.74
C PRO A 46 4.28 6.99 -2.76
N VAL A 47 3.73 5.85 -2.35
CA VAL A 47 4.41 4.56 -2.46
C VAL A 47 4.71 4.23 -3.91
N GLY A 48 3.75 4.40 -4.81
CA GLY A 48 3.96 4.27 -6.26
C GLY A 48 5.04 5.20 -6.80
N GLU A 49 5.10 6.44 -6.32
CA GLU A 49 6.16 7.40 -6.68
C GLU A 49 7.53 6.98 -6.18
N PHE A 50 7.64 6.45 -4.96
CA PHE A 50 8.90 5.91 -4.42
C PHE A 50 9.42 4.74 -5.26
N ILE A 51 8.53 3.83 -5.67
CA ILE A 51 8.89 2.72 -6.55
C ILE A 51 9.35 3.25 -7.93
N THR A 52 8.66 4.23 -8.50
CA THR A 52 9.00 4.88 -9.76
C THR A 52 10.38 5.52 -9.70
N GLN A 53 10.66 6.30 -8.65
CA GLN A 53 11.99 6.88 -8.42
C GLN A 53 13.08 5.81 -8.22
N GLY A 54 12.73 4.69 -7.57
CA GLY A 54 13.62 3.52 -7.46
C GLY A 54 13.96 2.92 -8.82
N LEU A 55 13.00 2.85 -9.74
CA LEU A 55 13.19 2.35 -11.11
C LEU A 55 14.13 3.22 -11.95
N GLU A 56 14.21 4.51 -11.67
CA GLU A 56 15.15 5.43 -12.31
C GLU A 56 16.59 5.24 -11.82
N ARG A 57 16.78 4.54 -10.70
CA ARG A 57 18.07 4.23 -10.08
C ARG A 57 18.51 2.80 -10.43
N THR A 58 19.58 2.36 -9.79
CA THR A 58 20.08 0.98 -9.96
C THR A 58 19.21 0.01 -9.15
N VAL A 59 18.23 -0.59 -9.79
CA VAL A 59 17.48 -1.73 -9.24
C VAL A 59 17.81 -2.99 -10.03
N PRO A 60 17.66 -4.20 -9.44
CA PRO A 60 17.88 -5.46 -10.16
C PRO A 60 17.01 -5.51 -11.42
N SER A 61 17.62 -5.80 -12.58
CA SER A 61 16.89 -5.84 -13.85
C SER A 61 15.72 -6.82 -13.85
N ALA A 62 15.86 -7.92 -13.11
CA ALA A 62 14.80 -8.93 -12.94
C ALA A 62 13.60 -8.42 -12.13
N ALA A 63 13.77 -7.38 -11.31
CA ALA A 63 12.70 -6.80 -10.50
C ALA A 63 11.82 -5.80 -11.28
N ARG A 64 12.34 -5.21 -12.39
CA ARG A 64 11.71 -4.07 -13.07
C ARG A 64 10.26 -4.30 -13.45
N ILE A 65 9.96 -5.38 -14.16
CA ILE A 65 8.59 -5.67 -14.62
C ILE A 65 7.61 -5.79 -13.43
N LEU A 66 8.07 -6.40 -12.34
CA LEU A 66 7.24 -6.55 -11.15
C LEU A 66 7.03 -5.20 -10.44
N LEU A 67 8.07 -4.39 -10.29
CA LEU A 67 7.98 -3.04 -9.71
C LEU A 67 7.05 -2.13 -10.53
N GLU A 68 7.17 -2.13 -11.87
CA GLU A 68 6.27 -1.40 -12.77
C GLU A 68 4.80 -1.86 -12.64
N SER A 69 4.59 -3.14 -12.39
CA SER A 69 3.26 -3.68 -12.13
C SER A 69 2.73 -3.24 -10.76
N ASN A 70 3.59 -3.16 -9.73
CA ASN A 70 3.21 -2.68 -8.40
C ASN A 70 2.76 -1.21 -8.45
N VAL A 71 3.48 -0.33 -9.14
CA VAL A 71 3.07 1.08 -9.34
C VAL A 71 1.64 1.20 -9.87
N LYS A 72 1.23 0.31 -10.78
CA LYS A 72 -0.15 0.31 -11.30
C LYS A 72 -1.18 -0.15 -10.27
N ASP A 73 -0.78 -0.99 -9.33
CA ASP A 73 -1.66 -1.42 -8.25
C ASP A 73 -1.93 -0.28 -7.27
N GLU A 74 -0.94 0.57 -6.93
CA GLU A 74 -1.12 1.71 -6.04
C GLU A 74 -2.22 2.68 -6.53
N ILE A 75 -2.30 2.88 -7.83
CA ILE A 75 -3.39 3.69 -8.44
C ILE A 75 -4.76 3.02 -8.21
N LYS A 76 -4.84 1.70 -8.29
CA LYS A 76 -6.09 0.96 -8.01
C LYS A 76 -6.44 1.00 -6.53
N HIS A 77 -5.45 0.90 -5.66
CA HIS A 77 -5.63 0.95 -4.21
C HIS A 77 -6.19 2.30 -3.79
N ASP A 78 -5.58 3.41 -4.23
CA ASP A 78 -6.05 4.76 -3.97
C ASP A 78 -7.50 4.95 -4.45
N LEU A 79 -7.80 4.54 -5.68
CA LEU A 79 -9.15 4.64 -6.24
C LEU A 79 -10.16 3.81 -5.44
N ALA A 80 -9.82 2.58 -5.07
CA ALA A 80 -10.70 1.69 -4.34
C ALA A 80 -10.99 2.19 -2.91
N LEU A 81 -9.97 2.69 -2.21
CA LEU A 81 -10.13 3.31 -0.89
C LEU A 81 -10.88 4.64 -0.99
N GLY A 82 -10.65 5.43 -2.05
CA GLY A 82 -11.41 6.64 -2.36
C GLY A 82 -12.91 6.36 -2.48
N TYR A 83 -13.31 5.31 -3.17
CA TYR A 83 -14.72 4.90 -3.26
C TYR A 83 -15.33 4.53 -1.89
N ILE A 84 -14.54 3.97 -0.99
CA ILE A 84 -14.99 3.70 0.39
C ILE A 84 -15.19 5.01 1.16
N VAL A 85 -14.28 5.97 0.98
CA VAL A 85 -14.41 7.31 1.59
C VAL A 85 -15.65 8.03 1.07
N ASP A 86 -15.94 7.96 -0.23
CA ASP A 86 -17.15 8.54 -0.83
C ASP A 86 -18.43 7.95 -0.21
N ALA A 87 -18.43 6.67 0.13
CA ALA A 87 -19.57 5.99 0.72
C ALA A 87 -19.73 6.26 2.23
N HIS A 88 -18.66 6.36 2.99
CA HIS A 88 -18.69 6.41 4.46
C HIS A 88 -18.25 7.75 5.06
N GLY A 89 -17.63 8.62 4.27
CA GLY A 89 -17.05 9.88 4.72
C GLY A 89 -15.62 9.73 5.24
N ALA A 90 -14.99 10.87 5.50
CA ALA A 90 -13.64 10.99 6.02
C ALA A 90 -13.66 11.75 7.36
N ASP A 91 -12.57 11.57 8.13
CA ASP A 91 -12.26 12.37 9.31
C ASP A 91 -11.25 13.46 8.94
N SER A 92 -11.66 14.72 8.98
CA SER A 92 -10.86 15.84 8.49
C SER A 92 -9.55 16.05 9.26
N GLN A 93 -9.51 15.72 10.54
CA GLN A 93 -8.29 15.80 11.34
C GLN A 93 -7.31 14.73 10.90
N SER A 94 -7.77 13.50 10.76
CA SER A 94 -6.93 12.38 10.31
C SER A 94 -6.44 12.57 8.87
N GLU A 95 -7.27 13.12 7.98
CA GLU A 95 -6.84 13.52 6.63
C GLU A 95 -5.66 14.51 6.69
N SER A 96 -5.76 15.54 7.52
CA SER A 96 -4.69 16.53 7.69
C SER A 96 -3.41 15.92 8.30
N GLU A 97 -3.56 15.00 9.24
CA GLU A 97 -2.43 14.29 9.85
C GLU A 97 -1.77 13.32 8.86
N ALA A 98 -2.55 12.60 8.07
CA ALA A 98 -2.03 11.71 7.04
C ALA A 98 -1.26 12.48 5.95
N LEU A 99 -1.74 13.65 5.54
CA LEU A 99 -1.01 14.52 4.61
C LEU A 99 0.32 15.01 5.19
N ARG A 100 0.38 15.39 6.46
CA ARG A 100 1.64 15.75 7.12
C ARG A 100 2.61 14.58 7.22
N LEU A 101 2.10 13.38 7.54
CA LEU A 101 2.89 12.15 7.56
C LEU A 101 3.46 11.85 6.17
N ARG A 102 2.62 11.93 5.14
CA ARG A 102 3.02 11.77 3.74
C ARG A 102 4.17 12.70 3.38
N ASP A 103 4.04 14.00 3.70
CA ASP A 103 5.04 14.99 3.34
C ASP A 103 6.37 14.70 4.07
N ALA A 104 6.33 14.37 5.36
CA ALA A 104 7.52 13.95 6.12
C ALA A 104 8.15 12.68 5.56
N TRP A 105 7.33 11.73 5.07
CA TRP A 105 7.81 10.51 4.44
C TRP A 105 8.48 10.76 3.09
N ILE A 106 7.91 11.67 2.29
CA ILE A 106 8.49 12.09 1.00
C ILE A 106 9.86 12.72 1.23
N GLU A 107 10.00 13.59 2.21
CA GLU A 107 11.24 14.29 2.54
C GLU A 107 12.29 13.42 3.24
N HIS A 108 11.91 12.25 3.75
CA HIS A 108 12.82 11.38 4.48
C HIS A 108 14.00 10.92 3.60
N PRO A 109 15.26 10.96 4.10
CA PRO A 109 16.47 10.72 3.29
C PRO A 109 16.71 9.26 2.90
N ASP A 110 15.98 8.30 3.49
CA ASP A 110 16.14 6.89 3.18
C ASP A 110 15.87 6.59 1.69
N HIS A 111 16.45 5.50 1.21
CA HIS A 111 16.25 5.05 -0.16
C HIS A 111 14.75 4.81 -0.44
N THR A 112 14.28 5.22 -1.61
CA THR A 112 12.85 5.22 -1.95
C THR A 112 12.20 3.84 -1.85
N ILE A 113 12.89 2.77 -2.27
CA ILE A 113 12.38 1.38 -2.11
C ILE A 113 12.27 0.99 -0.64
N THR A 114 13.15 1.47 0.22
CA THR A 114 13.05 1.24 1.68
C THR A 114 11.83 1.95 2.26
N LYS A 115 11.58 3.19 1.82
CA LYS A 115 10.38 3.95 2.22
C LYS A 115 9.10 3.24 1.79
N ALA A 116 9.02 2.77 0.53
CA ALA A 116 7.90 1.97 0.06
C ALA A 116 7.71 0.71 0.90
N LEU A 117 8.78 -0.06 1.14
CA LEU A 117 8.71 -1.30 1.93
C LEU A 117 8.14 -1.08 3.34
N VAL A 118 8.55 -0.02 4.04
CA VAL A 118 8.09 0.25 5.41
C VAL A 118 6.62 0.68 5.41
N ALA A 119 6.22 1.56 4.48
CA ALA A 119 4.82 1.97 4.33
C ALA A 119 3.90 0.78 4.02
N GLU A 120 4.25 -0.03 3.02
CA GLU A 120 3.47 -1.21 2.64
C GLU A 120 3.35 -2.24 3.77
N ARG A 121 4.41 -2.43 4.58
CA ARG A 121 4.33 -3.31 5.75
C ARG A 121 3.33 -2.82 6.77
N ALA A 122 3.29 -1.52 7.07
CA ALA A 122 2.33 -0.94 7.99
C ALA A 122 0.89 -1.11 7.47
N ILE A 123 0.65 -0.84 6.19
CA ILE A 123 -0.64 -1.02 5.54
C ILE A 123 -1.05 -2.50 5.60
N PHE A 124 -0.19 -3.40 5.12
CA PHE A 124 -0.48 -4.83 5.00
C PHE A 124 -0.73 -5.52 6.34
N PHE A 125 0.13 -5.29 7.33
CA PHE A 125 0.07 -6.02 8.61
C PHE A 125 -0.88 -5.40 9.64
N VAL A 126 -1.22 -4.12 9.52
CA VAL A 126 -2.02 -3.40 10.52
C VAL A 126 -3.37 -2.95 9.95
N LEU A 127 -3.37 -2.16 8.90
CA LEU A 127 -4.58 -1.49 8.43
C LEU A 127 -5.52 -2.42 7.66
N LEU A 128 -5.00 -3.20 6.73
CA LEU A 128 -5.85 -4.11 5.95
C LEU A 128 -6.52 -5.20 6.81
N PRO A 129 -5.85 -5.84 7.78
CA PRO A 129 -6.52 -6.72 8.74
C PRO A 129 -7.60 -6.00 9.57
N PHE A 130 -7.34 -4.74 10.00
CA PHE A 130 -8.32 -3.95 10.73
C PHE A 130 -9.57 -3.68 9.89
N PHE A 131 -9.42 -3.28 8.63
CA PHE A 131 -10.53 -3.07 7.69
C PHE A 131 -11.30 -4.36 7.39
N ARG A 132 -10.59 -5.48 7.21
CA ARG A 132 -11.22 -6.79 6.98
C ARG A 132 -12.05 -7.26 8.16
N PHE A 133 -11.67 -6.92 9.38
CA PHE A 133 -12.38 -7.34 10.58
C PHE A 133 -13.56 -6.42 10.93
N ASN A 134 -13.43 -5.12 10.71
CA ASN A 134 -14.40 -4.11 11.19
C ASN A 134 -15.23 -3.47 10.07
N GLY A 135 -14.80 -3.54 8.82
CA GLY A 135 -15.42 -2.86 7.69
C GLY A 135 -16.76 -3.47 7.24
N CYS A 136 -17.51 -2.70 6.46
CA CYS A 136 -18.64 -3.20 5.68
C CYS A 136 -18.20 -4.25 4.65
N ALA A 137 -19.13 -4.95 4.03
CA ALA A 137 -18.84 -6.00 3.05
C ALA A 137 -17.91 -5.50 1.92
N ALA A 138 -18.16 -4.29 1.40
CA ALA A 138 -17.33 -3.68 0.35
C ALA A 138 -15.89 -3.41 0.84
N LEU A 139 -15.72 -2.77 2.00
CA LEU A 139 -14.39 -2.49 2.56
C LEU A 139 -13.63 -3.78 2.86
N ARG A 140 -14.30 -4.82 3.36
CA ARG A 140 -13.68 -6.14 3.56
C ARG A 140 -13.21 -6.78 2.27
N THR A 141 -13.98 -6.65 1.18
CA THR A 141 -13.61 -7.18 -0.14
C THR A 141 -12.43 -6.41 -0.72
N VAL A 142 -12.51 -5.09 -0.76
CA VAL A 142 -11.41 -4.21 -1.21
C VAL A 142 -10.13 -4.51 -0.44
N SER A 143 -10.20 -4.56 0.90
CA SER A 143 -9.02 -4.87 1.73
C SER A 143 -8.46 -6.28 1.48
N ALA A 144 -9.30 -7.24 1.11
CA ALA A 144 -8.84 -8.58 0.73
C ALA A 144 -8.11 -8.57 -0.61
N ASP A 145 -8.56 -7.78 -1.57
CA ASP A 145 -7.93 -7.66 -2.89
C ASP A 145 -6.61 -6.88 -2.78
N ILE A 146 -6.59 -5.74 -2.08
CA ILE A 146 -5.37 -4.99 -1.78
C ILE A 146 -4.37 -5.90 -1.02
N SER A 147 -4.80 -6.67 -0.01
CA SER A 147 -3.90 -7.55 0.74
C SER A 147 -3.17 -8.58 -0.14
N ARG A 148 -3.77 -9.02 -1.23
CA ARG A 148 -3.11 -9.95 -2.17
C ARG A 148 -2.02 -9.25 -2.98
N ASP A 149 -2.25 -8.00 -3.38
CA ASP A 149 -1.26 -7.19 -4.07
C ASP A 149 -0.14 -6.81 -3.10
N GLU A 150 -0.44 -6.34 -1.89
CA GLU A 150 0.53 -5.95 -0.86
C GLU A 150 1.46 -7.09 -0.45
N GLN A 151 0.99 -8.33 -0.39
CA GLN A 151 1.85 -9.48 -0.14
C GLN A 151 2.96 -9.59 -1.20
N ILE A 152 2.65 -9.25 -2.44
CA ILE A 152 3.59 -9.29 -3.56
C ILE A 152 4.52 -8.07 -3.51
N HIS A 153 3.98 -6.90 -3.20
CA HIS A 153 4.73 -5.65 -3.06
C HIS A 153 5.79 -5.76 -1.95
N VAL A 154 5.38 -6.14 -0.75
CA VAL A 154 6.29 -6.36 0.39
C VAL A 154 7.34 -7.41 0.06
N GLY A 155 6.96 -8.51 -0.61
CA GLY A 155 7.89 -9.54 -1.06
C GLY A 155 8.92 -9.00 -2.08
N CYS A 156 8.46 -8.24 -3.07
CA CYS A 156 9.31 -7.63 -4.09
C CYS A 156 10.28 -6.62 -3.47
N ASN A 157 9.77 -5.66 -2.73
CA ASN A 157 10.59 -4.60 -2.13
C ASN A 157 11.57 -5.14 -1.10
N SER A 158 11.20 -6.20 -0.35
CA SER A 158 12.13 -6.90 0.55
C SER A 158 13.30 -7.56 -0.20
N LEU A 159 13.02 -8.21 -1.34
CA LEU A 159 14.07 -8.81 -2.17
C LEU A 159 15.00 -7.74 -2.76
N VAL A 160 14.44 -6.64 -3.27
CA VAL A 160 15.23 -5.51 -3.81
C VAL A 160 16.11 -4.90 -2.71
N CYS A 161 15.56 -4.63 -1.54
CA CYS A 161 16.34 -4.11 -0.41
C CYS A 161 17.47 -5.07 -0.03
N HIS A 162 17.20 -6.38 0.03
CA HIS A 162 18.22 -7.38 0.34
C HIS A 162 19.34 -7.39 -0.72
N GLU A 163 19.00 -7.40 -2.01
CA GLU A 163 19.99 -7.43 -3.11
C GLU A 163 20.84 -6.16 -3.18
N LEU A 164 20.27 -5.00 -2.78
CA LEU A 164 20.97 -3.72 -2.75
C LEU A 164 21.64 -3.40 -1.42
N GLY A 165 21.53 -4.30 -0.41
CA GLY A 165 22.06 -4.05 0.94
C GLY A 165 21.40 -2.89 1.67
N LEU A 166 20.12 -2.61 1.39
CA LEU A 166 19.36 -1.52 1.98
C LEU A 166 18.66 -1.96 3.27
N SER A 167 18.64 -1.08 4.26
CA SER A 167 17.88 -1.25 5.51
C SER A 167 17.23 0.08 5.89
N PRO A 168 16.04 0.08 6.52
CA PRO A 168 15.45 1.30 7.04
C PRO A 168 16.34 1.88 8.13
N SER A 169 16.44 3.22 8.17
CA SER A 169 17.08 3.90 9.29
C SER A 169 16.20 3.82 10.55
N PRO A 170 16.77 3.96 11.76
CA PRO A 170 16.00 3.97 13.00
C PRO A 170 14.92 5.06 13.06
N SER A 171 15.05 6.14 12.30
CA SER A 171 14.06 7.22 12.22
C SER A 171 12.87 6.85 11.34
N LEU A 172 13.07 6.00 10.33
CA LEU A 172 12.01 5.51 9.46
C LEU A 172 11.22 4.34 10.09
N ASP A 173 11.89 3.56 10.95
CA ASP A 173 11.33 2.34 11.56
C ASP A 173 10.55 2.62 12.87
N LYS A 174 10.49 3.89 13.32
CA LYS A 174 9.75 4.36 14.50
C LYS A 174 8.41 4.98 14.14
#